data_3f635639f85dfcbe08b90786c3cce980
#
_entry.id   3f635639f85dfcbe08b90786c3cce980
#
_cell.length_a   1.000
_cell.length_b   1.000
_cell.length_c   1.000
_cell.angle_alpha   90.00
_cell.angle_beta   90.00
_cell.angle_gamma   90.00
#
_symmetry.space_group_name_H-M   'P 1'
#
loop_
_entity.id
_entity.type
_entity.pdbx_description
1 polymer ?
#
loop_
_entity_poly.entity_id
_entity_poly.type
_entity_poly.pdbx_seq_one_letter_code
_entity_poly.pdbx_strand_id
1 'polypeptide(L)'
;PESVPAPAPAPAVGSAAVTAPAPVEPRLGWPDDGHIDGLYAQIGMIGQPWFPKFLDHVAAAGMNAVVVDGKDYSGWLTYPSSIPLAGDTRASSHAVLKSLPALVHVAHERGIRILLRITCFHDPWMAAHRPDLAIKGVGDWLDPHNPAAQDYILSVVDETLSTGIDEIQLDYVRFPTDNINHADFALNGAKTTDVIAGFVQRVHEHTHAADVPLALDVFGVVAWQRSVDVRATGQDLARLGQVVEVLSPMVYPSHFREGFNGYTEPGAHPEVVAFGTAQAEGVLRKNGSTAVVRPWIQAFPWHAPGYSTEYVAREIAQAKAARGNGWLAWNAGGYYNEVFAAASAMK
;
A
#
# COMPACT_ATOMS: atom_id res chain seq x y z
N PRO A 1 -0.92 -42.67 61.14
CA PRO A 1 -1.22 -42.04 59.88
C PRO A 1 -0.77 -40.59 59.99
N GLU A 2 0.33 -40.33 59.32
CA GLU A 2 0.93 -38.99 59.24
C GLU A 2 0.10 -38.13 58.29
N SER A 3 -0.27 -36.94 58.73
CA SER A 3 -0.97 -35.92 57.96
C SER A 3 -0.03 -35.26 56.97
N VAL A 4 -0.37 -35.30 55.67
CA VAL A 4 0.32 -34.59 54.58
C VAL A 4 0.01 -33.09 54.71
N PRO A 5 0.99 -32.19 54.74
CA PRO A 5 0.75 -30.74 54.79
C PRO A 5 0.16 -30.21 53.47
N ALA A 6 -0.77 -29.25 53.57
CA ALA A 6 -1.39 -28.59 52.44
C ALA A 6 -0.37 -27.79 51.59
N PRO A 7 -0.51 -27.73 50.28
CA PRO A 7 0.38 -26.96 49.43
C PRO A 7 0.25 -25.44 49.68
N ALA A 8 1.40 -24.76 49.65
CA ALA A 8 1.49 -23.31 49.82
C ALA A 8 0.75 -22.55 48.67
N PRO A 9 0.15 -21.38 48.94
CA PRO A 9 -0.53 -20.60 47.93
C PRO A 9 0.47 -20.12 46.86
N ALA A 10 0.04 -20.19 45.59
CA ALA A 10 0.81 -19.70 44.46
C ALA A 10 1.04 -18.17 44.58
N PRO A 11 2.22 -17.67 44.16
CA PRO A 11 2.48 -16.23 44.19
C PRO A 11 1.48 -15.49 43.31
N ALA A 12 0.97 -14.38 43.84
CA ALA A 12 0.07 -13.49 43.12
C ALA A 12 0.76 -12.97 41.82
N VAL A 13 0.17 -13.25 40.69
CA VAL A 13 0.59 -12.67 39.41
C VAL A 13 0.40 -11.18 39.53
N GLY A 14 1.49 -10.43 39.59
CA GLY A 14 1.47 -8.98 39.63
C GLY A 14 0.76 -8.47 38.38
N SER A 15 -0.28 -7.64 38.56
CA SER A 15 -0.92 -6.89 37.50
C SER A 15 0.15 -6.09 36.77
N ALA A 16 0.47 -6.49 35.52
CA ALA A 16 1.30 -5.69 34.67
C ALA A 16 0.58 -4.33 34.51
N ALA A 17 1.24 -3.27 34.93
CA ALA A 17 0.74 -1.91 34.74
C ALA A 17 0.48 -1.74 33.24
N VAL A 18 -0.78 -1.47 32.88
CA VAL A 18 -1.17 -1.03 31.53
C VAL A 18 -0.45 0.30 31.35
N THR A 19 0.68 0.28 30.64
CA THR A 19 1.35 1.50 30.21
C THR A 19 0.35 2.30 29.37
N ALA A 20 0.12 3.57 29.74
CA ALA A 20 -0.69 4.47 28.94
C ALA A 20 -0.18 4.42 27.48
N PRO A 21 -1.10 4.44 26.50
CA PRO A 21 -0.70 4.49 25.10
C PRO A 21 0.26 5.67 24.89
N ALA A 22 1.33 5.43 24.12
CA ALA A 22 2.25 6.51 23.77
C ALA A 22 1.46 7.66 23.14
N PRO A 23 1.80 8.92 23.41
CA PRO A 23 1.14 10.03 22.76
C PRO A 23 1.24 9.87 21.25
N VAL A 24 0.13 10.06 20.55
CA VAL A 24 0.09 10.01 19.09
C VAL A 24 0.87 11.21 18.57
N GLU A 25 1.91 10.97 17.78
CA GLU A 25 2.67 12.03 17.13
C GLU A 25 1.77 12.81 16.17
N PRO A 26 1.88 14.15 16.12
CA PRO A 26 1.20 14.93 15.11
C PRO A 26 1.74 14.53 13.72
N ARG A 27 0.83 14.39 12.75
CA ARG A 27 1.21 14.09 11.37
C ARG A 27 2.08 15.20 10.80
N LEU A 28 2.99 14.86 9.89
CA LEU A 28 3.75 15.88 9.15
C LEU A 28 2.86 16.57 8.09
N GLY A 29 1.72 15.99 7.74
CA GLY A 29 0.86 16.49 6.67
C GLY A 29 1.53 16.45 5.29
N TRP A 30 0.84 16.94 4.28
CA TRP A 30 1.45 17.09 2.95
C TRP A 30 2.42 18.26 2.94
N PRO A 31 3.52 18.20 2.14
CA PRO A 31 4.39 19.35 1.91
C PRO A 31 3.62 20.52 1.27
N ASP A 32 4.09 21.76 1.47
CA ASP A 32 3.44 22.97 0.93
C ASP A 32 3.31 22.94 -0.60
N ASP A 33 4.26 22.31 -1.30
CA ASP A 33 4.21 22.08 -2.75
C ASP A 33 3.43 20.82 -3.15
N GLY A 34 2.94 20.07 -2.17
CA GLY A 34 2.19 18.82 -2.34
C GLY A 34 3.03 17.64 -2.81
N HIS A 35 4.31 17.82 -3.13
CA HIS A 35 5.16 16.78 -3.71
C HIS A 35 5.61 15.74 -2.68
N ILE A 36 5.34 14.48 -2.95
CA ILE A 36 5.84 13.34 -2.16
C ILE A 36 6.69 12.44 -3.07
N ASP A 37 7.98 12.46 -2.83
CA ASP A 37 8.97 11.59 -3.44
C ASP A 37 9.39 10.55 -2.40
N GLY A 38 9.18 9.26 -2.70
CA GLY A 38 9.39 8.21 -1.71
C GLY A 38 9.72 6.85 -2.30
N LEU A 39 9.84 5.88 -1.42
CA LEU A 39 10.11 4.50 -1.79
C LEU A 39 9.44 3.51 -0.82
N TYR A 40 9.29 2.26 -1.27
CA TYR A 40 8.75 1.19 -0.46
C TYR A 40 9.83 0.58 0.44
N ALA A 41 9.59 0.53 1.73
CA ALA A 41 10.44 -0.20 2.67
C ALA A 41 9.87 -1.61 2.90
N GLN A 42 10.59 -2.60 2.38
CA GLN A 42 10.23 -4.01 2.48
C GLN A 42 10.11 -4.44 3.95
N ILE A 43 9.14 -5.32 4.24
CA ILE A 43 8.78 -5.75 5.62
C ILE A 43 9.98 -6.22 6.46
N GLY A 44 10.96 -6.90 5.87
CA GLY A 44 12.17 -7.33 6.56
C GLY A 44 13.11 -6.20 6.99
N MET A 45 12.89 -4.96 6.51
CA MET A 45 13.70 -3.79 6.83
C MET A 45 13.16 -3.02 8.06
N ILE A 46 11.84 -2.85 8.13
CA ILE A 46 11.19 -1.90 9.05
C ILE A 46 11.36 -2.22 10.54
N GLY A 47 11.55 -3.49 10.89
CA GLY A 47 11.82 -3.94 12.27
C GLY A 47 13.29 -3.99 12.64
N GLN A 48 14.22 -3.64 11.73
CA GLN A 48 15.65 -3.79 11.95
C GLN A 48 16.26 -2.62 12.72
N PRO A 49 17.27 -2.88 13.56
CA PRO A 49 17.95 -1.81 14.30
C PRO A 49 18.65 -0.76 13.41
N TRP A 50 18.94 -1.09 12.17
CA TRP A 50 19.56 -0.19 11.19
C TRP A 50 18.55 0.64 10.39
N PHE A 51 17.26 0.38 10.51
CA PHE A 51 16.21 1.09 9.74
C PHE A 51 16.25 2.62 9.90
N PRO A 52 16.54 3.20 11.10
CA PRO A 52 16.73 4.63 11.22
C PRO A 52 17.83 5.20 10.30
N LYS A 53 18.93 4.47 10.09
CA LYS A 53 19.98 4.88 9.14
C LYS A 53 19.52 4.82 7.68
N PHE A 54 18.65 3.89 7.36
CA PHE A 54 18.02 3.85 6.04
C PHE A 54 17.15 5.09 5.81
N LEU A 55 16.38 5.53 6.80
CA LEU A 55 15.62 6.78 6.74
C LEU A 55 16.54 8.01 6.60
N ASP A 56 17.71 8.00 7.24
CA ASP A 56 18.72 9.04 7.05
C ASP A 56 19.19 9.11 5.58
N HIS A 57 19.35 7.96 4.90
CA HIS A 57 19.69 7.91 3.47
C HIS A 57 18.54 8.40 2.58
N VAL A 58 17.29 8.06 2.92
CA VAL A 58 16.10 8.57 2.22
C VAL A 58 16.06 10.10 2.28
N ALA A 59 16.20 10.69 3.47
CA ALA A 59 16.24 12.13 3.65
C ALA A 59 17.46 12.78 2.95
N ALA A 60 18.64 12.17 3.07
CA ALA A 60 19.86 12.62 2.41
C ALA A 60 19.75 12.59 0.88
N ALA A 61 18.97 11.69 0.29
CA ALA A 61 18.68 11.66 -1.14
C ALA A 61 17.62 12.68 -1.59
N GLY A 62 16.99 13.41 -0.65
CA GLY A 62 15.97 14.42 -0.94
C GLY A 62 14.55 13.88 -1.03
N MET A 63 14.36 12.62 -0.73
CA MET A 63 13.02 12.04 -0.58
C MET A 63 12.42 12.38 0.78
N ASN A 64 11.10 12.41 0.88
CA ASN A 64 10.36 12.88 2.05
C ASN A 64 9.31 11.89 2.57
N ALA A 65 9.26 10.68 2.01
CA ALA A 65 8.32 9.65 2.42
C ALA A 65 8.86 8.23 2.27
N VAL A 66 8.32 7.32 3.08
CA VAL A 66 8.54 5.88 2.96
C VAL A 66 7.19 5.18 3.07
N VAL A 67 6.91 4.30 2.10
CA VAL A 67 5.75 3.41 2.14
C VAL A 67 6.13 2.16 2.93
N VAL A 68 5.35 1.84 3.95
CA VAL A 68 5.52 0.63 4.77
C VAL A 68 4.23 -0.18 4.80
N ASP A 69 4.33 -1.50 4.85
CA ASP A 69 3.16 -2.34 4.98
C ASP A 69 2.61 -2.28 6.42
N GLY A 70 1.34 -1.93 6.56
CA GLY A 70 0.55 -2.22 7.75
C GLY A 70 -0.05 -3.63 7.67
N LYS A 71 -0.53 -4.00 6.48
CA LYS A 71 -0.94 -5.37 6.12
C LYS A 71 -0.26 -5.75 4.82
N ASP A 72 0.52 -6.83 4.84
CA ASP A 72 1.36 -7.24 3.74
C ASP A 72 0.61 -8.08 2.68
N TYR A 73 1.32 -8.41 1.61
CA TYR A 73 0.85 -9.25 0.50
C TYR A 73 0.42 -10.67 0.92
N SER A 74 0.98 -11.21 2.01
CA SER A 74 0.63 -12.54 2.52
C SER A 74 -0.58 -12.52 3.45
N GLY A 75 -1.11 -11.35 3.78
CA GLY A 75 -2.23 -11.15 4.72
C GLY A 75 -1.78 -10.95 6.17
N TRP A 76 -0.47 -10.83 6.44
CA TRP A 76 0.04 -10.57 7.77
C TRP A 76 -0.04 -9.10 8.15
N LEU A 77 -0.47 -8.83 9.39
CA LEU A 77 -0.32 -7.52 10.00
C LEU A 77 1.11 -7.39 10.54
N THR A 78 1.76 -6.28 10.20
CA THR A 78 3.18 -6.05 10.54
C THR A 78 3.38 -5.56 11.96
N TYR A 79 2.32 -5.27 12.69
CA TYR A 79 2.26 -4.75 14.05
C TYR A 79 1.30 -5.59 14.92
N PRO A 80 1.43 -5.54 16.27
CA PRO A 80 0.47 -6.15 17.18
C PRO A 80 -0.90 -5.52 17.03
N SER A 81 -1.91 -6.33 16.73
CA SER A 81 -3.28 -5.89 16.47
C SER A 81 -4.24 -6.31 17.57
N SER A 82 -5.23 -5.48 17.85
CA SER A 82 -6.34 -5.74 18.76
C SER A 82 -7.62 -6.20 18.04
N ILE A 83 -7.59 -6.27 16.70
CA ILE A 83 -8.73 -6.70 15.89
C ILE A 83 -9.08 -8.15 16.22
N PRO A 84 -10.33 -8.45 16.67
CA PRO A 84 -10.71 -9.80 17.09
C PRO A 84 -10.45 -10.85 16.02
N LEU A 85 -10.83 -10.59 14.76
CA LEU A 85 -10.63 -11.52 13.66
C LEU A 85 -9.14 -11.75 13.35
N ALA A 86 -8.29 -10.74 13.48
CA ALA A 86 -6.84 -10.89 13.37
C ALA A 86 -6.26 -11.75 14.53
N GLY A 87 -6.83 -11.62 15.73
CA GLY A 87 -6.50 -12.47 16.88
C GLY A 87 -6.87 -13.94 16.65
N ASP A 88 -8.12 -14.19 16.22
CA ASP A 88 -8.65 -15.53 15.96
C ASP A 88 -7.86 -16.27 14.88
N THR A 89 -7.45 -15.56 13.83
CA THR A 89 -6.66 -16.10 12.71
C THR A 89 -5.15 -16.00 12.93
N ARG A 90 -4.70 -15.35 14.01
CA ARG A 90 -3.29 -15.05 14.30
C ARG A 90 -2.60 -14.24 13.17
N ALA A 91 -3.32 -13.36 12.51
CA ALA A 91 -2.79 -12.55 11.40
C ALA A 91 -1.64 -11.62 11.83
N SER A 92 -1.49 -11.29 13.11
CA SER A 92 -0.37 -10.52 13.66
C SER A 92 0.75 -11.36 14.32
N SER A 93 0.72 -12.70 14.19
CA SER A 93 1.74 -13.56 14.85
C SER A 93 3.15 -13.39 14.26
N HIS A 94 3.26 -12.79 13.07
CA HIS A 94 4.53 -12.47 12.39
C HIS A 94 4.83 -10.95 12.40
N ALA A 95 4.23 -10.21 13.35
CA ALA A 95 4.47 -8.77 13.47
C ALA A 95 5.96 -8.48 13.66
N VAL A 96 6.53 -7.68 12.76
CA VAL A 96 7.94 -7.27 12.79
C VAL A 96 8.12 -5.97 13.57
N LEU A 97 7.07 -5.16 13.69
CA LEU A 97 7.04 -3.94 14.48
C LEU A 97 6.55 -4.24 15.90
N LYS A 98 7.17 -3.64 16.88
CA LYS A 98 6.67 -3.64 18.26
C LYS A 98 5.57 -2.59 18.46
N SER A 99 5.64 -1.51 17.70
CA SER A 99 4.74 -0.37 17.82
C SER A 99 4.78 0.44 16.51
N LEU A 100 3.63 0.64 15.89
CA LEU A 100 3.51 1.50 14.71
C LEU A 100 3.74 2.97 15.06
N PRO A 101 3.21 3.54 16.18
CA PRO A 101 3.57 4.90 16.60
C PRO A 101 5.06 5.12 16.81
N ALA A 102 5.81 4.12 17.29
CA ALA A 102 7.26 4.26 17.46
C ALA A 102 8.00 4.34 16.11
N LEU A 103 7.52 3.60 15.09
CA LEU A 103 8.05 3.73 13.72
C LEU A 103 7.78 5.13 13.16
N VAL A 104 6.56 5.62 13.32
CA VAL A 104 6.16 6.97 12.89
C VAL A 104 7.05 8.03 13.54
N HIS A 105 7.23 7.98 14.86
CA HIS A 105 8.09 8.90 15.59
C HIS A 105 9.52 8.94 15.01
N VAL A 106 10.14 7.78 14.82
CA VAL A 106 11.51 7.67 14.27
C VAL A 106 11.62 8.27 12.87
N ALA A 107 10.56 8.14 12.04
CA ALA A 107 10.52 8.72 10.71
C ALA A 107 10.31 10.24 10.76
N HIS A 108 9.39 10.71 11.60
CA HIS A 108 9.05 12.12 11.76
C HIS A 108 10.23 12.95 12.28
N GLU A 109 11.06 12.41 13.19
CA GLU A 109 12.33 13.06 13.63
C GLU A 109 13.27 13.39 12.46
N ARG A 110 13.08 12.73 11.30
CA ARG A 110 13.87 12.93 10.07
C ARG A 110 13.13 13.68 8.97
N GLY A 111 11.92 14.16 9.27
CA GLY A 111 11.04 14.78 8.28
C GLY A 111 10.50 13.81 7.23
N ILE A 112 10.53 12.49 7.50
CA ILE A 112 10.06 11.44 6.60
C ILE A 112 8.63 11.06 6.98
N ARG A 113 7.72 11.10 6.01
CA ARG A 113 6.32 10.67 6.15
C ARG A 113 6.21 9.17 6.07
N ILE A 114 5.29 8.60 6.84
CA ILE A 114 4.90 7.19 6.76
C ILE A 114 3.60 7.08 5.98
N LEU A 115 3.69 6.54 4.77
CA LEU A 115 2.55 6.13 3.97
C LEU A 115 2.29 4.66 4.27
N LEU A 116 1.17 4.37 4.94
CA LEU A 116 0.88 3.01 5.40
C LEU A 116 0.12 2.24 4.33
N ARG A 117 0.81 1.27 3.72
CA ARG A 117 0.21 0.41 2.69
C ARG A 117 -0.59 -0.72 3.34
N ILE A 118 -1.82 -0.89 2.86
CA ILE A 118 -2.72 -1.98 3.26
C ILE A 118 -3.07 -2.78 2.00
N THR A 119 -2.56 -4.00 1.91
CA THR A 119 -2.98 -4.97 0.90
C THR A 119 -4.40 -5.43 1.22
N CYS A 120 -5.38 -5.09 0.39
CA CYS A 120 -6.78 -5.27 0.73
C CYS A 120 -7.29 -6.69 0.43
N PHE A 121 -7.68 -6.97 -0.81
CA PHE A 121 -8.38 -8.22 -1.13
C PHE A 121 -7.46 -9.39 -1.48
N HIS A 122 -6.20 -9.17 -1.82
CA HIS A 122 -5.24 -10.26 -1.88
C HIS A 122 -4.78 -10.59 -0.45
N ASP A 123 -5.25 -11.70 0.08
CA ASP A 123 -5.02 -12.11 1.46
C ASP A 123 -5.06 -13.64 1.58
N PRO A 124 -3.98 -14.32 1.22
CA PRO A 124 -3.89 -15.78 1.30
C PRO A 124 -4.11 -16.31 2.72
N TRP A 125 -3.63 -15.56 3.73
CA TRP A 125 -3.76 -15.97 5.12
C TRP A 125 -5.22 -15.99 5.57
N MET A 126 -5.92 -14.87 5.41
CA MET A 126 -7.31 -14.77 5.82
C MET A 126 -8.22 -15.69 4.98
N ALA A 127 -7.99 -15.78 3.67
CA ALA A 127 -8.74 -16.66 2.79
C ALA A 127 -8.64 -18.13 3.21
N ALA A 128 -7.46 -18.58 3.67
CA ALA A 128 -7.26 -19.93 4.17
C ALA A 128 -7.95 -20.20 5.53
N HIS A 129 -8.01 -19.19 6.42
CA HIS A 129 -8.60 -19.33 7.76
C HIS A 129 -10.09 -18.99 7.81
N ARG A 130 -10.57 -18.20 6.85
CA ARG A 130 -11.95 -17.76 6.72
C ARG A 130 -12.43 -17.90 5.27
N PRO A 131 -12.62 -19.14 4.80
CA PRO A 131 -13.08 -19.40 3.43
C PRO A 131 -14.44 -18.78 3.11
N ASP A 132 -15.23 -18.45 4.12
CA ASP A 132 -16.49 -17.72 4.01
C ASP A 132 -16.31 -16.26 3.57
N LEU A 133 -15.12 -15.70 3.71
CA LEU A 133 -14.75 -14.35 3.23
C LEU A 133 -14.08 -14.38 1.86
N ALA A 134 -13.65 -15.56 1.38
CA ALA A 134 -12.86 -15.70 0.17
C ALA A 134 -13.73 -15.79 -1.10
N ILE A 135 -13.15 -15.42 -2.24
CA ILE A 135 -13.73 -15.70 -3.54
C ILE A 135 -13.73 -17.23 -3.74
N LYS A 136 -14.89 -17.79 -3.99
CA LYS A 136 -15.03 -19.22 -4.21
C LYS A 136 -14.26 -19.65 -5.46
N GLY A 137 -13.38 -20.64 -5.30
CA GLY A 137 -12.53 -21.15 -6.38
C GLY A 137 -11.22 -20.37 -6.59
N VAL A 138 -10.92 -19.35 -5.74
CA VAL A 138 -9.66 -18.60 -5.73
C VAL A 138 -9.12 -18.58 -4.31
N GLY A 139 -8.01 -19.27 -4.08
CA GLY A 139 -7.55 -19.60 -2.72
C GLY A 139 -6.82 -18.48 -1.97
N ASP A 140 -6.50 -17.37 -2.62
CA ASP A 140 -5.64 -16.29 -2.10
C ASP A 140 -6.30 -14.91 -2.12
N TRP A 141 -7.62 -14.86 -2.39
CA TRP A 141 -8.36 -13.60 -2.49
C TRP A 141 -9.62 -13.60 -1.62
N LEU A 142 -9.77 -12.55 -0.84
CA LEU A 142 -11.05 -12.19 -0.22
C LEU A 142 -12.00 -11.67 -1.30
N ASP A 143 -13.30 -11.91 -1.11
CA ASP A 143 -14.32 -11.45 -2.04
C ASP A 143 -14.60 -9.96 -1.83
N PRO A 144 -14.28 -9.09 -2.79
CA PRO A 144 -14.56 -7.67 -2.69
C PRO A 144 -16.05 -7.33 -2.55
N HIS A 145 -16.94 -8.23 -2.98
CA HIS A 145 -18.38 -8.06 -2.84
C HIS A 145 -18.92 -8.51 -1.47
N ASN A 146 -18.12 -9.22 -0.67
CA ASN A 146 -18.52 -9.69 0.65
C ASN A 146 -18.39 -8.56 1.69
N PRO A 147 -19.49 -8.08 2.31
CA PRO A 147 -19.41 -7.01 3.32
C PRO A 147 -18.51 -7.35 4.50
N ALA A 148 -18.48 -8.61 4.96
CA ALA A 148 -17.66 -9.00 6.10
C ALA A 148 -16.15 -9.00 5.75
N ALA A 149 -15.78 -9.28 4.49
CA ALA A 149 -14.41 -9.11 4.02
C ALA A 149 -14.01 -7.62 3.98
N GLN A 150 -14.92 -6.76 3.50
CA GLN A 150 -14.72 -5.31 3.54
C GLN A 150 -14.59 -4.79 4.98
N ASP A 151 -15.44 -5.26 5.91
CA ASP A 151 -15.43 -4.86 7.32
C ASP A 151 -14.12 -5.23 8.02
N TYR A 152 -13.54 -6.40 7.68
CA TYR A 152 -12.21 -6.77 8.16
C TYR A 152 -11.14 -5.76 7.72
N ILE A 153 -11.12 -5.40 6.44
CA ILE A 153 -10.13 -4.44 5.92
C ILE A 153 -10.36 -3.05 6.55
N LEU A 154 -11.62 -2.61 6.70
CA LEU A 154 -11.95 -1.37 7.40
C LEU A 154 -11.45 -1.37 8.84
N SER A 155 -11.55 -2.50 9.56
CA SER A 155 -11.03 -2.58 10.93
C SER A 155 -9.51 -2.42 10.99
N VAL A 156 -8.77 -2.88 9.96
CA VAL A 156 -7.33 -2.63 9.85
C VAL A 156 -7.06 -1.15 9.59
N VAL A 157 -7.82 -0.50 8.71
CA VAL A 157 -7.72 0.95 8.47
C VAL A 157 -7.95 1.70 9.78
N ASP A 158 -9.08 1.46 10.46
CA ASP A 158 -9.47 2.17 11.69
C ASP A 158 -8.42 2.05 12.80
N GLU A 159 -7.88 0.85 13.01
CA GLU A 159 -6.85 0.62 14.02
C GLU A 159 -5.60 1.45 13.76
N THR A 160 -5.26 1.70 12.49
CA THR A 160 -4.03 2.43 12.11
C THR A 160 -4.21 3.95 12.08
N LEU A 161 -5.41 4.48 11.90
CA LEU A 161 -5.68 5.93 11.82
C LEU A 161 -5.24 6.72 13.06
N SER A 162 -5.22 6.07 14.22
CA SER A 162 -4.81 6.68 15.50
C SER A 162 -3.30 6.59 15.79
N THR A 163 -2.48 6.12 14.83
CA THR A 163 -1.06 5.83 15.07
C THR A 163 -0.10 6.94 14.64
N GLY A 164 -0.61 8.03 14.06
CA GLY A 164 0.19 9.16 13.58
C GLY A 164 0.71 9.02 12.15
N ILE A 165 0.31 7.96 11.42
CA ILE A 165 0.64 7.81 9.99
C ILE A 165 0.16 9.00 9.16
N ASP A 166 0.88 9.32 8.10
CA ASP A 166 0.61 10.52 7.30
C ASP A 166 -0.37 10.28 6.14
N GLU A 167 -0.49 9.05 5.68
CA GLU A 167 -1.38 8.67 4.57
C GLU A 167 -1.71 7.17 4.64
N ILE A 168 -2.92 6.78 4.24
CA ILE A 168 -3.28 5.39 3.94
C ILE A 168 -3.09 5.15 2.44
N GLN A 169 -2.31 4.12 2.10
CA GLN A 169 -2.08 3.66 0.73
C GLN A 169 -2.75 2.29 0.55
N LEU A 170 -3.89 2.23 -0.15
CA LEU A 170 -4.57 0.96 -0.41
C LEU A 170 -3.98 0.29 -1.65
N ASP A 171 -3.70 -1.00 -1.54
CA ASP A 171 -3.28 -1.82 -2.67
C ASP A 171 -4.15 -3.08 -2.78
N TYR A 172 -4.14 -3.73 -3.93
CA TYR A 172 -4.99 -4.89 -4.27
C TYR A 172 -6.49 -4.62 -4.06
N VAL A 173 -6.92 -3.38 -4.27
CA VAL A 173 -8.34 -3.00 -4.30
C VAL A 173 -8.88 -3.27 -5.71
N ARG A 174 -9.07 -4.54 -6.00
CA ARG A 174 -9.50 -5.03 -7.30
C ARG A 174 -9.96 -6.48 -7.23
N PHE A 175 -10.61 -6.93 -8.28
CA PHE A 175 -10.80 -8.36 -8.52
C PHE A 175 -9.52 -9.01 -9.06
N PRO A 176 -9.27 -10.31 -8.81
CA PRO A 176 -8.16 -11.04 -9.40
C PRO A 176 -8.31 -11.09 -10.94
N THR A 177 -7.18 -11.08 -11.64
CA THR A 177 -7.13 -11.20 -13.10
C THR A 177 -6.43 -12.46 -13.57
N ASP A 178 -5.76 -13.14 -12.66
CA ASP A 178 -5.00 -14.36 -12.90
C ASP A 178 -5.64 -15.54 -12.16
N ASN A 179 -5.52 -16.75 -12.72
CA ASN A 179 -6.02 -18.00 -12.12
C ASN A 179 -7.51 -18.01 -11.79
N ILE A 180 -8.32 -17.29 -12.58
CA ILE A 180 -9.76 -17.08 -12.32
C ILE A 180 -10.68 -18.10 -13.03
N ASN A 181 -10.15 -19.16 -13.64
CA ASN A 181 -10.93 -20.12 -14.43
C ASN A 181 -12.04 -20.81 -13.62
N HIS A 182 -11.92 -20.85 -12.29
CA HIS A 182 -12.89 -21.46 -11.38
C HIS A 182 -13.49 -20.45 -10.39
N ALA A 183 -13.22 -19.13 -10.61
CA ALA A 183 -13.71 -18.08 -9.74
C ALA A 183 -15.23 -17.92 -9.86
N ASP A 184 -15.90 -17.89 -8.72
CA ASP A 184 -17.29 -17.48 -8.61
C ASP A 184 -17.32 -16.14 -7.86
N PHE A 185 -17.44 -15.05 -8.60
CA PHE A 185 -17.45 -13.70 -8.01
C PHE A 185 -18.78 -13.35 -7.33
N ALA A 186 -19.79 -14.18 -7.41
CA ALA A 186 -21.08 -14.02 -6.71
C ALA A 186 -21.68 -12.60 -6.76
N LEU A 187 -21.48 -11.88 -7.87
CA LEU A 187 -21.80 -10.44 -8.00
C LEU A 187 -23.31 -10.15 -7.97
N ASN A 188 -24.18 -11.18 -8.13
CA ASN A 188 -25.63 -11.02 -8.06
C ASN A 188 -26.18 -9.87 -8.92
N GLY A 189 -25.56 -9.62 -10.07
CA GLY A 189 -25.91 -8.53 -11.00
C GLY A 189 -25.18 -7.20 -10.76
N ALA A 190 -24.39 -7.06 -9.70
CA ALA A 190 -23.54 -5.90 -9.50
C ALA A 190 -22.39 -5.86 -10.53
N LYS A 191 -21.87 -4.66 -10.81
CA LYS A 191 -20.66 -4.49 -11.62
C LYS A 191 -19.45 -4.48 -10.72
N THR A 192 -18.33 -5.02 -11.18
CA THR A 192 -17.04 -4.96 -10.45
C THR A 192 -16.66 -3.52 -10.08
N THR A 193 -16.92 -2.56 -10.98
CA THR A 193 -16.66 -1.14 -10.74
C THR A 193 -17.53 -0.53 -9.64
N ASP A 194 -18.77 -1.01 -9.46
CA ASP A 194 -19.66 -0.53 -8.40
C ASP A 194 -19.18 -1.05 -7.04
N VAL A 195 -18.75 -2.33 -7.00
CA VAL A 195 -18.22 -2.96 -5.78
C VAL A 195 -16.95 -2.26 -5.32
N ILE A 196 -15.99 -2.06 -6.22
CA ILE A 196 -14.69 -1.44 -5.88
C ILE A 196 -14.88 0.02 -5.48
N ALA A 197 -15.63 0.82 -6.24
CA ALA A 197 -15.88 2.22 -5.90
C ALA A 197 -16.66 2.35 -4.57
N GLY A 198 -17.61 1.47 -4.30
CA GLY A 198 -18.35 1.46 -3.03
C GLY A 198 -17.45 1.15 -1.84
N PHE A 199 -16.53 0.19 -1.97
CA PHE A 199 -15.56 -0.10 -0.92
C PHE A 199 -14.61 1.09 -0.67
N VAL A 200 -14.04 1.69 -1.73
CA VAL A 200 -13.14 2.85 -1.59
C VAL A 200 -13.87 4.03 -0.94
N GLN A 201 -15.14 4.26 -1.29
CA GLN A 201 -15.96 5.29 -0.66
C GLN A 201 -16.10 5.05 0.86
N ARG A 202 -16.36 3.80 1.27
CA ARG A 202 -16.43 3.45 2.70
C ARG A 202 -15.11 3.73 3.43
N VAL A 203 -13.97 3.37 2.83
CA VAL A 203 -12.66 3.66 3.43
C VAL A 203 -12.44 5.17 3.53
N HIS A 204 -12.77 5.92 2.47
CA HIS A 204 -12.61 7.38 2.46
C HIS A 204 -13.42 8.06 3.58
N GLU A 205 -14.64 7.59 3.88
CA GLU A 205 -15.43 8.14 4.99
C GLU A 205 -14.70 8.03 6.32
N HIS A 206 -13.98 6.94 6.57
CA HIS A 206 -13.18 6.72 7.79
C HIS A 206 -11.89 7.57 7.79
N THR A 207 -11.15 7.57 6.69
CA THR A 207 -9.90 8.32 6.59
C THR A 207 -10.14 9.82 6.62
N HIS A 208 -11.20 10.30 5.95
CA HIS A 208 -11.59 11.71 5.95
C HIS A 208 -12.03 12.18 7.34
N ALA A 209 -12.82 11.37 8.08
CA ALA A 209 -13.21 11.68 9.45
C ALA A 209 -12.00 11.78 10.40
N ALA A 210 -10.90 11.10 10.09
CA ALA A 210 -9.64 11.12 10.82
C ALA A 210 -8.63 12.16 10.28
N ASP A 211 -8.99 12.91 9.24
CA ASP A 211 -8.11 13.86 8.53
C ASP A 211 -6.81 13.18 8.03
N VAL A 212 -6.93 11.96 7.49
CA VAL A 212 -5.83 11.20 6.87
C VAL A 212 -6.08 11.08 5.39
N PRO A 213 -5.16 11.52 4.52
CA PRO A 213 -5.29 11.35 3.07
C PRO A 213 -5.37 9.87 2.68
N LEU A 214 -6.17 9.57 1.65
CA LEU A 214 -6.34 8.25 1.07
C LEU A 214 -5.69 8.19 -0.30
N ALA A 215 -4.72 7.31 -0.46
CA ALA A 215 -4.10 6.97 -1.73
C ALA A 215 -4.53 5.56 -2.17
N LEU A 216 -4.61 5.35 -3.49
CA LEU A 216 -5.01 4.09 -4.08
C LEU A 216 -4.04 3.65 -5.17
N ASP A 217 -3.44 2.48 -4.98
CA ASP A 217 -2.65 1.79 -5.99
C ASP A 217 -3.57 1.19 -7.05
N VAL A 218 -3.26 1.47 -8.31
CA VAL A 218 -4.00 0.93 -9.44
C VAL A 218 -3.08 0.25 -10.44
N PHE A 219 -3.57 -0.77 -11.11
CA PHE A 219 -2.80 -1.42 -12.17
C PHE A 219 -2.38 -0.41 -13.23
N GLY A 220 -1.10 -0.43 -13.61
CA GLY A 220 -0.57 0.50 -14.60
C GLY A 220 -1.36 0.54 -15.89
N VAL A 221 -1.77 -0.63 -16.41
CA VAL A 221 -2.59 -0.72 -17.64
C VAL A 221 -3.95 -0.06 -17.52
N VAL A 222 -4.50 0.06 -16.31
CA VAL A 222 -5.80 0.72 -16.07
C VAL A 222 -5.73 2.22 -16.34
N ALA A 223 -4.55 2.85 -16.29
CA ALA A 223 -4.39 4.26 -16.65
C ALA A 223 -4.95 4.59 -18.05
N TRP A 224 -4.94 3.61 -18.98
CA TRP A 224 -5.54 3.76 -20.32
C TRP A 224 -7.05 3.56 -20.36
N GLN A 225 -7.70 3.22 -19.28
CA GLN A 225 -9.16 3.06 -19.13
C GLN A 225 -9.80 2.19 -20.23
N ARG A 226 -9.10 1.17 -20.72
CA ARG A 226 -9.71 0.21 -21.65
C ARG A 226 -10.79 -0.57 -20.91
N SER A 227 -11.96 -0.68 -21.52
CA SER A 227 -13.14 -1.27 -20.90
C SER A 227 -12.93 -2.72 -20.42
N VAL A 228 -12.02 -3.47 -21.06
CA VAL A 228 -11.68 -4.85 -20.63
C VAL A 228 -10.92 -4.84 -19.31
N ASP A 229 -9.94 -3.96 -19.15
CA ASP A 229 -9.13 -3.86 -17.94
C ASP A 229 -9.94 -3.31 -16.77
N VAL A 230 -10.75 -2.27 -17.03
CA VAL A 230 -11.65 -1.68 -16.03
C VAL A 230 -12.67 -2.70 -15.52
N ARG A 231 -13.30 -3.47 -16.40
CA ARG A 231 -14.26 -4.51 -15.98
C ARG A 231 -13.58 -5.67 -15.24
N ALA A 232 -12.39 -6.07 -15.68
CA ALA A 232 -11.67 -7.18 -15.05
C ALA A 232 -11.23 -6.83 -13.62
N THR A 233 -10.71 -5.64 -13.41
CA THR A 233 -10.18 -5.20 -12.11
C THR A 233 -11.23 -4.53 -11.22
N GLY A 234 -12.23 -3.88 -11.81
CA GLY A 234 -13.15 -2.97 -11.13
C GLY A 234 -12.59 -1.55 -10.95
N GLN A 235 -11.37 -1.27 -11.40
CA GLN A 235 -10.69 0.01 -11.21
C GLN A 235 -11.07 1.02 -12.30
N ASP A 236 -12.13 1.78 -12.07
CA ASP A 236 -12.58 2.90 -12.89
C ASP A 236 -12.01 4.21 -12.33
N LEU A 237 -10.95 4.75 -12.95
CA LEU A 237 -10.25 5.94 -12.44
C LEU A 237 -11.14 7.20 -12.44
N ALA A 238 -12.13 7.30 -13.33
CA ALA A 238 -13.04 8.43 -13.36
C ALA A 238 -13.91 8.48 -12.08
N ARG A 239 -14.26 7.31 -11.55
CA ARG A 239 -15.05 7.20 -10.31
C ARG A 239 -14.16 7.25 -9.07
N LEU A 240 -13.06 6.49 -9.08
CA LEU A 240 -12.13 6.39 -7.95
C LEU A 240 -11.49 7.75 -7.63
N GLY A 241 -11.11 8.51 -8.66
CA GLY A 241 -10.55 9.84 -8.49
C GLY A 241 -11.54 10.89 -7.95
N GLN A 242 -12.84 10.60 -7.84
CA GLN A 242 -13.78 11.48 -7.13
C GLN A 242 -13.78 11.26 -5.62
N VAL A 243 -13.11 10.20 -5.16
CA VAL A 243 -13.17 9.72 -3.79
C VAL A 243 -11.83 9.87 -3.08
N VAL A 244 -10.72 9.50 -3.75
CA VAL A 244 -9.39 9.49 -3.15
C VAL A 244 -8.65 10.81 -3.37
N GLU A 245 -7.69 11.12 -2.50
CA GLU A 245 -6.78 12.25 -2.68
C GLU A 245 -5.65 11.93 -3.68
N VAL A 246 -5.24 10.65 -3.77
CA VAL A 246 -4.14 10.22 -4.64
C VAL A 246 -4.49 8.97 -5.43
N LEU A 247 -4.20 8.97 -6.72
CA LEU A 247 -4.11 7.75 -7.53
C LEU A 247 -2.65 7.43 -7.83
N SER A 248 -2.23 6.21 -7.52
CA SER A 248 -0.85 5.73 -7.69
C SER A 248 -0.81 4.60 -8.72
N PRO A 249 -0.73 4.90 -10.03
CA PRO A 249 -0.64 3.88 -11.05
C PRO A 249 0.73 3.19 -11.02
N MET A 250 0.72 1.86 -11.04
CA MET A 250 1.91 0.99 -11.07
C MET A 250 2.44 0.89 -12.50
N VAL A 251 3.08 1.94 -12.99
CA VAL A 251 3.50 2.07 -14.39
C VAL A 251 4.92 1.54 -14.64
N TYR A 252 5.23 0.37 -14.08
CA TYR A 252 6.52 -0.30 -14.29
C TYR A 252 6.70 -0.72 -15.75
N PRO A 253 7.68 -0.18 -16.50
CA PRO A 253 7.83 -0.47 -17.92
C PRO A 253 7.91 -1.96 -18.24
N SER A 254 8.61 -2.73 -17.40
CA SER A 254 8.78 -4.18 -17.57
C SER A 254 7.51 -5.02 -17.44
N HIS A 255 6.43 -4.46 -16.86
CA HIS A 255 5.16 -5.16 -16.66
C HIS A 255 4.21 -5.03 -17.87
N PHE A 256 4.58 -4.22 -18.84
CA PHE A 256 3.81 -4.11 -20.07
C PHE A 256 4.29 -5.13 -21.10
N ARG A 257 3.34 -5.76 -21.79
CA ARG A 257 3.64 -6.78 -22.80
C ARG A 257 4.30 -6.17 -24.03
N GLU A 258 5.03 -6.97 -24.78
CA GLU A 258 5.52 -6.65 -26.12
C GLU A 258 4.43 -5.99 -26.99
N GLY A 259 4.81 -4.99 -27.75
CA GLY A 259 3.92 -4.20 -28.59
C GLY A 259 3.11 -3.11 -27.87
N PHE A 260 3.20 -3.00 -26.53
CA PHE A 260 2.48 -1.98 -25.80
C PHE A 260 2.98 -0.57 -26.18
N ASN A 261 2.07 0.33 -26.53
CA ASN A 261 2.36 1.66 -27.08
C ASN A 261 3.34 1.65 -28.27
N GLY A 262 3.43 0.55 -29.01
CA GLY A 262 4.34 0.39 -30.14
C GLY A 262 5.76 -0.03 -29.78
N TYR A 263 6.07 -0.23 -28.50
CA TYR A 263 7.38 -0.71 -28.05
C TYR A 263 7.49 -2.24 -28.14
N THR A 264 8.49 -2.73 -28.88
CA THR A 264 8.81 -4.17 -28.91
C THR A 264 9.23 -4.65 -27.52
N GLU A 265 9.97 -3.84 -26.78
CA GLU A 265 10.46 -4.14 -25.44
C GLU A 265 10.16 -2.98 -24.48
N PRO A 266 8.91 -2.89 -23.95
CA PRO A 266 8.51 -1.77 -23.10
C PRO A 266 9.44 -1.52 -21.90
N GLY A 267 10.03 -2.59 -21.31
CA GLY A 267 10.96 -2.48 -20.19
C GLY A 267 12.26 -1.72 -20.49
N ALA A 268 12.61 -1.50 -21.77
CA ALA A 268 13.73 -0.65 -22.15
C ALA A 268 13.35 0.85 -22.20
N HIS A 269 12.06 1.18 -21.96
CA HIS A 269 11.48 2.50 -22.22
C HIS A 269 10.90 3.15 -20.97
N PRO A 270 11.70 3.87 -20.14
CA PRO A 270 11.22 4.65 -19.00
C PRO A 270 10.09 5.65 -19.33
N GLU A 271 9.93 6.01 -20.62
CA GLU A 271 8.86 6.88 -21.12
C GLU A 271 7.44 6.32 -20.87
N VAL A 272 7.31 5.03 -20.61
CA VAL A 272 6.04 4.39 -20.22
C VAL A 272 5.49 5.03 -18.95
N VAL A 273 6.36 5.46 -18.02
CA VAL A 273 5.97 6.18 -16.80
C VAL A 273 5.25 7.47 -17.14
N ALA A 274 5.81 8.29 -18.04
CA ALA A 274 5.16 9.53 -18.47
C ALA A 274 3.80 9.28 -19.12
N PHE A 275 3.70 8.29 -20.01
CA PHE A 275 2.45 7.97 -20.67
C PHE A 275 1.37 7.54 -19.70
N GLY A 276 1.67 6.61 -18.78
CA GLY A 276 0.70 6.14 -17.79
C GLY A 276 0.26 7.24 -16.83
N THR A 277 1.21 8.05 -16.34
CA THR A 277 0.92 9.20 -15.49
C THR A 277 0.02 10.21 -16.21
N ALA A 278 0.37 10.60 -17.44
CA ALA A 278 -0.41 11.55 -18.24
C ALA A 278 -1.82 11.03 -18.61
N GLN A 279 -1.97 9.72 -18.85
CA GLN A 279 -3.28 9.11 -19.07
C GLN A 279 -4.16 9.21 -17.82
N ALA A 280 -3.65 8.84 -16.66
CA ALA A 280 -4.37 8.93 -15.39
C ALA A 280 -4.77 10.39 -15.09
N GLU A 281 -3.84 11.34 -15.20
CA GLU A 281 -4.08 12.79 -15.08
C GLU A 281 -5.17 13.28 -16.05
N GLY A 282 -5.12 12.83 -17.31
CA GLY A 282 -6.12 13.15 -18.32
C GLY A 282 -7.52 12.69 -17.93
N VAL A 283 -7.64 11.49 -17.33
CA VAL A 283 -8.92 10.97 -16.84
C VAL A 283 -9.44 11.83 -15.68
N LEU A 284 -8.59 12.11 -14.68
CA LEU A 284 -8.98 12.94 -13.53
C LEU A 284 -9.47 14.31 -13.96
N ARG A 285 -8.66 15.03 -14.74
CA ARG A 285 -9.00 16.37 -15.23
C ARG A 285 -10.29 16.39 -16.06
N LYS A 286 -10.48 15.41 -16.96
CA LYS A 286 -11.70 15.30 -17.77
C LYS A 286 -12.97 15.16 -16.93
N ASN A 287 -12.84 14.54 -15.77
CA ASN A 287 -13.96 14.28 -14.86
C ASN A 287 -14.03 15.28 -13.68
N GLY A 288 -13.23 16.36 -13.71
CA GLY A 288 -13.26 17.41 -12.68
C GLY A 288 -12.80 16.95 -11.29
N SER A 289 -11.97 15.89 -11.23
CA SER A 289 -11.39 15.40 -9.99
C SER A 289 -10.31 16.34 -9.47
N THR A 290 -10.20 16.46 -8.14
CA THR A 290 -9.12 17.14 -7.42
C THR A 290 -7.99 16.21 -6.99
N ALA A 291 -8.17 14.89 -7.16
CA ALA A 291 -7.13 13.93 -6.86
C ALA A 291 -5.87 14.18 -7.69
N VAL A 292 -4.73 13.88 -7.10
CA VAL A 292 -3.43 13.96 -7.78
C VAL A 292 -2.95 12.56 -8.21
N VAL A 293 -2.04 12.51 -9.18
CA VAL A 293 -1.42 11.26 -9.62
C VAL A 293 0.00 11.18 -9.08
N ARG A 294 0.32 10.11 -8.35
CA ARG A 294 1.65 9.79 -7.85
C ARG A 294 2.04 8.40 -8.33
N PRO A 295 2.75 8.29 -9.47
CA PRO A 295 3.06 7.00 -10.06
C PRO A 295 4.07 6.22 -9.22
N TRP A 296 3.93 4.90 -9.25
CA TRP A 296 4.98 3.98 -8.87
C TRP A 296 5.96 3.81 -10.03
N ILE A 297 7.26 4.00 -9.77
CA ILE A 297 8.35 3.78 -10.72
C ILE A 297 9.10 2.49 -10.42
N GLN A 298 9.77 1.94 -11.43
CA GLN A 298 10.46 0.66 -11.35
C GLN A 298 11.87 0.82 -10.75
N ALA A 299 12.10 0.28 -9.57
CA ALA A 299 13.42 0.28 -8.92
C ALA A 299 14.06 -1.12 -8.89
N PHE A 300 13.90 -1.92 -9.96
CA PHE A 300 14.40 -3.29 -10.06
C PHE A 300 14.76 -3.65 -11.51
N PRO A 301 15.75 -4.55 -11.74
CA PRO A 301 16.29 -4.83 -13.09
C PRO A 301 15.47 -5.83 -13.91
N TRP A 302 14.43 -6.46 -13.36
CA TRP A 302 13.66 -7.51 -14.03
C TRP A 302 13.03 -6.97 -15.32
N HIS A 303 13.32 -7.60 -16.46
CA HIS A 303 12.86 -7.20 -17.80
C HIS A 303 13.07 -5.71 -18.11
N ALA A 304 14.12 -5.10 -17.56
CA ALA A 304 14.51 -3.71 -17.82
C ALA A 304 15.94 -3.67 -18.38
N PRO A 305 16.13 -3.90 -19.68
CA PRO A 305 17.44 -3.81 -20.30
C PRO A 305 18.07 -2.43 -20.07
N GLY A 306 19.32 -2.42 -19.62
CA GLY A 306 20.02 -1.19 -19.29
C GLY A 306 19.60 -0.54 -17.98
N TYR A 307 18.93 -1.29 -17.07
CA TYR A 307 18.64 -0.81 -15.72
C TYR A 307 19.90 -0.28 -15.03
N SER A 308 19.86 0.96 -14.60
CA SER A 308 20.99 1.71 -14.03
C SER A 308 20.47 2.94 -13.29
N THR A 309 21.37 3.72 -12.68
CA THR A 309 21.03 5.03 -12.11
C THR A 309 20.41 5.96 -13.15
N GLU A 310 20.91 5.97 -14.40
CA GLU A 310 20.38 6.78 -15.50
C GLU A 310 18.97 6.33 -15.91
N TYR A 311 18.70 5.01 -15.88
CA TYR A 311 17.38 4.48 -16.15
C TYR A 311 16.37 5.02 -15.12
N VAL A 312 16.69 4.91 -13.83
CA VAL A 312 15.83 5.42 -12.74
C VAL A 312 15.68 6.94 -12.80
N ALA A 313 16.78 7.68 -13.09
CA ALA A 313 16.72 9.12 -13.27
C ALA A 313 15.79 9.53 -14.40
N ARG A 314 15.76 8.77 -15.49
CA ARG A 314 14.80 8.99 -16.60
C ARG A 314 13.36 8.73 -16.14
N GLU A 315 13.08 7.67 -15.37
CA GLU A 315 11.73 7.44 -14.85
C GLU A 315 11.25 8.58 -13.94
N ILE A 316 12.11 9.06 -13.02
CA ILE A 316 11.81 10.22 -12.17
C ILE A 316 11.52 11.46 -13.02
N ALA A 317 12.36 11.73 -14.03
CA ALA A 317 12.16 12.85 -14.94
C ALA A 317 10.84 12.73 -15.72
N GLN A 318 10.48 11.51 -16.15
CA GLN A 318 9.22 11.24 -16.86
C GLN A 318 7.99 11.44 -15.96
N ALA A 319 8.03 11.01 -14.69
CA ALA A 319 6.98 11.26 -13.73
C ALA A 319 6.75 12.78 -13.53
N LYS A 320 7.83 13.54 -13.34
CA LYS A 320 7.78 15.01 -13.22
C LYS A 320 7.28 15.70 -14.50
N ALA A 321 7.74 15.27 -15.68
CA ALA A 321 7.32 15.83 -16.96
C ALA A 321 5.83 15.59 -17.25
N ALA A 322 5.28 14.50 -16.79
CA ALA A 322 3.86 14.17 -16.90
C ALA A 322 2.98 14.83 -15.84
N ARG A 323 3.53 15.74 -15.03
CA ARG A 323 2.87 16.44 -13.92
C ARG A 323 2.44 15.51 -12.78
N GLY A 324 3.15 14.39 -12.58
CA GLY A 324 2.99 13.57 -11.38
C GLY A 324 3.27 14.41 -10.12
N ASN A 325 2.47 14.18 -9.08
CA ASN A 325 2.63 14.84 -7.78
C ASN A 325 3.65 14.06 -6.92
N GLY A 326 4.91 14.08 -7.35
CA GLY A 326 5.96 13.21 -6.84
C GLY A 326 5.91 11.81 -7.48
N TRP A 327 6.57 10.87 -6.83
CA TRP A 327 6.71 9.49 -7.31
C TRP A 327 7.03 8.56 -6.13
N LEU A 328 6.74 7.27 -6.31
CA LEU A 328 7.11 6.22 -5.37
C LEU A 328 7.94 5.15 -6.08
N ALA A 329 9.08 4.77 -5.54
CA ALA A 329 9.93 3.72 -6.12
C ALA A 329 9.62 2.35 -5.48
N TRP A 330 9.40 1.34 -6.32
CA TRP A 330 9.12 -0.02 -5.89
C TRP A 330 10.31 -0.94 -6.12
N ASN A 331 10.76 -1.61 -5.06
CA ASN A 331 11.67 -2.76 -5.13
C ASN A 331 11.30 -3.76 -4.04
N ALA A 332 10.81 -4.94 -4.42
CA ALA A 332 10.43 -5.98 -3.49
C ALA A 332 11.59 -6.51 -2.62
N GLY A 333 12.83 -6.39 -3.10
CA GLY A 333 14.05 -6.78 -2.37
C GLY A 333 14.63 -5.68 -1.47
N GLY A 334 14.13 -4.45 -1.57
CA GLY A 334 14.63 -3.31 -0.77
C GLY A 334 15.99 -2.76 -1.22
N TYR A 335 16.41 -2.99 -2.47
CA TYR A 335 17.68 -2.51 -3.02
C TYR A 335 17.48 -1.19 -3.76
N TYR A 336 18.01 -0.07 -3.23
CA TYR A 336 17.72 1.28 -3.72
C TYR A 336 18.96 2.11 -4.07
N ASN A 337 20.11 1.50 -4.32
CA ASN A 337 21.35 2.22 -4.65
C ASN A 337 21.16 3.16 -5.85
N GLU A 338 20.53 2.67 -6.93
CA GLU A 338 20.27 3.43 -8.14
C GLU A 338 19.27 4.56 -7.89
N VAL A 339 18.26 4.32 -7.05
CA VAL A 339 17.26 5.34 -6.66
C VAL A 339 17.91 6.46 -5.84
N PHE A 340 18.73 6.11 -4.83
CA PHE A 340 19.44 7.09 -4.03
C PHE A 340 20.39 7.95 -4.88
N ALA A 341 21.14 7.32 -5.78
CA ALA A 341 22.04 8.03 -6.69
C ALA A 341 21.27 8.95 -7.64
N ALA A 342 20.18 8.45 -8.26
CA ALA A 342 19.36 9.22 -9.19
C ALA A 342 18.67 10.40 -8.50
N ALA A 343 18.00 10.17 -7.36
CA ALA A 343 17.30 11.22 -6.63
C ALA A 343 18.26 12.30 -6.14
N SER A 344 19.44 11.93 -5.60
CA SER A 344 20.47 12.87 -5.15
C SER A 344 21.00 13.76 -6.27
N ALA A 345 21.12 13.25 -7.49
CA ALA A 345 21.60 14.01 -8.65
C ALA A 345 20.53 14.97 -9.22
N MET A 346 19.28 14.85 -8.80
CA MET A 346 18.13 15.64 -9.31
C MET A 346 17.62 16.69 -8.30
N LYS A 347 18.33 16.88 -7.18
CA LYS A 347 18.05 17.90 -6.15
C LYS A 347 18.12 19.32 -6.67
#